data_a8ad8f79ec50306aa3d1fc44deaf23fb
#
_entry.id   a8ad8f79ec50306aa3d1fc44deaf23fb
#
_cell.length_a   1.000
_cell.length_b   1.000
_cell.length_c   1.000
_cell.angle_alpha   90.00
_cell.angle_beta   90.00
_cell.angle_gamma   90.00
#
_symmetry.space_group_name_H-M   'P 1'
#
loop_
_entity.id
_entity.type
_entity.pdbx_description
1 polymer ?
#
loop_
_entity_poly.entity_id
_entity_poly.type
_entity_poly.pdbx_seq_one_letter_code
_entity_poly.pdbx_strand_id
1 'polypeptide(L)'
;MKTTYLFNFAKFIEWPESSFLSDDAPFSICVLGEDPFGSALDNLRGKFIGNRPVAIWRIKKANAGFSCQILFVSPSEEPHLAQIFASLRGSHALVIGQTLGFASSGGAIEFTLEGNHIHFTINPDAVHRAGLRASSQLLALAKIVHDGQSGGGG
;
A
#
# COMPACT_ATOMS: atom_id res chain seq x y z
N MET A 1 8.63 10.98 -7.10
CA MET A 1 9.49 9.86 -6.69
C MET A 1 8.71 8.75 -6.02
N LYS A 2 8.14 9.03 -4.83
CA LYS A 2 7.33 8.01 -4.13
C LYS A 2 6.13 7.55 -4.93
N THR A 3 5.53 8.43 -5.71
CA THR A 3 4.37 8.08 -6.54
C THR A 3 4.72 7.05 -7.59
N THR A 4 5.94 7.10 -8.14
CA THR A 4 6.41 6.10 -9.09
C THR A 4 6.47 4.72 -8.45
N TYR A 5 6.90 4.65 -7.19
CA TYR A 5 6.93 3.38 -6.48
C TYR A 5 5.53 2.84 -6.25
N LEU A 6 4.56 3.69 -5.90
CA LEU A 6 3.16 3.26 -5.75
C LEU A 6 2.65 2.66 -7.05
N PHE A 7 2.91 3.33 -8.17
CA PHE A 7 2.48 2.84 -9.47
C PHE A 7 3.14 1.51 -9.83
N ASN A 8 4.43 1.37 -9.53
CA ASN A 8 5.16 0.14 -9.81
C ASN A 8 4.68 -1.01 -8.94
N PHE A 9 4.35 -0.76 -7.65
CA PHE A 9 3.78 -1.80 -6.81
C PHE A 9 2.48 -2.34 -7.41
N ALA A 10 1.67 -1.47 -8.00
CA ALA A 10 0.44 -1.89 -8.65
C ALA A 10 0.68 -2.90 -9.76
N LYS A 11 1.85 -2.83 -10.41
CA LYS A 11 2.20 -3.75 -11.50
C LYS A 11 2.75 -5.09 -10.99
N PHE A 12 3.33 -5.11 -9.80
CA PHE A 12 3.99 -6.29 -9.25
C PHE A 12 3.18 -7.02 -8.19
N ILE A 13 2.01 -6.52 -7.86
CA ILE A 13 1.07 -7.16 -6.95
C ILE A 13 -0.15 -7.58 -7.75
N GLU A 14 -0.67 -8.78 -7.47
CA GLU A 14 -1.92 -9.25 -8.06
C GLU A 14 -3.03 -9.14 -7.04
N TRP A 15 -4.16 -8.55 -7.46
CA TRP A 15 -5.39 -8.47 -6.68
C TRP A 15 -6.40 -9.48 -7.19
N PRO A 16 -7.22 -10.08 -6.30
CA PRO A 16 -8.32 -10.91 -6.76
C PRO A 16 -9.36 -10.05 -7.46
N GLU A 17 -10.11 -10.64 -8.38
CA GLU A 17 -11.18 -9.91 -9.07
C GLU A 17 -12.23 -9.37 -8.10
N SER A 18 -12.43 -10.05 -6.98
CA SER A 18 -13.37 -9.60 -5.95
C SER A 18 -12.98 -8.28 -5.29
N SER A 19 -11.74 -7.79 -5.47
CA SER A 19 -11.35 -6.48 -4.97
C SER A 19 -11.90 -5.33 -5.84
N PHE A 20 -12.49 -5.65 -6.99
CA PHE A 20 -13.06 -4.67 -7.91
C PHE A 20 -14.58 -4.85 -7.99
N LEU A 21 -15.30 -3.74 -8.10
CA LEU A 21 -16.76 -3.77 -8.13
C LEU A 21 -17.29 -4.30 -9.45
N SER A 22 -16.53 -4.15 -10.53
CA SER A 22 -16.91 -4.60 -11.86
C SER A 22 -15.67 -4.73 -12.74
N ASP A 23 -15.82 -5.30 -13.93
CA ASP A 23 -14.71 -5.48 -14.87
C ASP A 23 -14.12 -4.16 -15.34
N ASP A 24 -14.90 -3.09 -15.34
CA ASP A 24 -14.46 -1.77 -15.77
C ASP A 24 -14.25 -0.80 -14.60
N ALA A 25 -14.30 -1.29 -13.37
CA ALA A 25 -14.02 -0.45 -12.20
C ALA A 25 -12.57 0.04 -12.24
N PRO A 26 -12.30 1.26 -11.75
CA PRO A 26 -10.94 1.79 -11.75
C PRO A 26 -10.04 1.08 -10.75
N PHE A 27 -8.73 1.22 -10.95
CA PHE A 27 -7.74 0.84 -9.97
C PHE A 27 -7.57 2.03 -9.01
N SER A 28 -8.02 1.87 -7.77
CA SER A 28 -8.09 2.98 -6.83
C SER A 28 -6.87 3.02 -5.92
N ILE A 29 -6.22 4.18 -5.89
CA ILE A 29 -5.14 4.49 -4.97
C ILE A 29 -5.67 5.52 -3.98
N CYS A 30 -5.64 5.19 -2.70
CA CYS A 30 -6.16 6.04 -1.65
C CYS A 30 -5.02 6.51 -0.75
N VAL A 31 -5.10 7.77 -0.30
CA VAL A 31 -4.19 8.32 0.69
C VAL A 31 -5.01 8.65 1.93
N LEU A 32 -4.63 8.05 3.05
CA LEU A 32 -5.27 8.28 4.35
C LEU A 32 -4.41 9.26 5.14
N GLY A 33 -5.04 10.36 5.58
CA GLY A 33 -4.37 11.40 6.34
C GLY A 33 -3.80 12.49 5.46
N GLU A 34 -2.77 13.17 5.93
CA GLU A 34 -2.14 14.25 5.19
C GLU A 34 -1.43 13.72 3.96
N ASP A 35 -1.68 14.35 2.81
CA ASP A 35 -1.10 13.91 1.55
C ASP A 35 0.35 14.41 1.42
N PRO A 36 1.35 13.51 1.43
CA PRO A 36 2.74 13.91 1.26
C PRO A 36 3.16 14.02 -0.21
N PHE A 37 2.27 13.69 -1.14
CA PHE A 37 2.62 13.62 -2.57
C PHE A 37 2.22 14.85 -3.36
N GLY A 38 1.16 15.52 -2.95
CA GLY A 38 0.65 16.68 -3.66
C GLY A 38 0.21 16.35 -5.09
N SER A 39 0.50 17.26 -6.02
CA SER A 39 0.08 17.11 -7.41
C SER A 39 0.79 15.96 -8.14
N ALA A 40 1.91 15.47 -7.62
CA ALA A 40 2.60 14.33 -8.22
C ALA A 40 1.71 13.09 -8.23
N LEU A 41 0.91 12.91 -7.18
CA LEU A 41 -0.02 11.79 -7.12
C LEU A 41 -1.14 11.94 -8.16
N ASP A 42 -1.63 13.15 -8.36
CA ASP A 42 -2.67 13.41 -9.34
C ASP A 42 -2.23 13.11 -10.78
N ASN A 43 -0.94 13.17 -11.05
CA ASN A 43 -0.40 12.84 -12.37
C ASN A 43 -0.58 11.37 -12.72
N LEU A 44 -0.91 10.51 -11.75
CA LEU A 44 -1.22 9.12 -12.03
C LEU A 44 -2.63 8.94 -12.59
N ARG A 45 -3.49 9.92 -12.45
CA ARG A 45 -4.85 9.85 -13.02
C ARG A 45 -4.74 9.74 -14.53
N GLY A 46 -5.56 8.85 -15.09
CA GLY A 46 -5.55 8.62 -16.54
C GLY A 46 -4.50 7.62 -17.00
N LYS A 47 -3.59 7.19 -16.13
CA LYS A 47 -2.74 6.05 -16.42
C LYS A 47 -3.52 4.77 -16.19
N PHE A 48 -3.01 3.66 -16.71
CA PHE A 48 -3.72 2.38 -16.62
C PHE A 48 -2.88 1.34 -15.90
N ILE A 49 -3.54 0.52 -15.09
CA ILE A 49 -3.00 -0.72 -14.56
C ILE A 49 -3.80 -1.84 -15.24
N GLY A 50 -3.15 -2.55 -16.16
CA GLY A 50 -3.88 -3.45 -17.03
C GLY A 50 -4.91 -2.69 -17.83
N ASN A 51 -6.18 -3.08 -17.72
CA ASN A 51 -7.29 -2.43 -18.41
C ASN A 51 -8.01 -1.39 -17.55
N ARG A 52 -7.50 -1.10 -16.35
CA ARG A 52 -8.21 -0.26 -15.39
C ARG A 52 -7.55 1.11 -15.30
N PRO A 53 -8.32 2.19 -15.48
CA PRO A 53 -7.77 3.53 -15.26
C PRO A 53 -7.51 3.76 -13.77
N VAL A 54 -6.46 4.50 -13.46
CA VAL A 54 -6.12 4.82 -12.09
C VAL A 54 -7.03 5.93 -11.58
N ALA A 55 -7.62 5.72 -10.41
CA ALA A 55 -8.37 6.73 -9.67
C ALA A 55 -7.61 7.06 -8.39
N ILE A 56 -7.64 8.32 -8.00
CA ILE A 56 -6.95 8.82 -6.81
C ILE A 56 -7.99 9.35 -5.82
N TRP A 57 -7.89 8.91 -4.58
CA TRP A 57 -8.78 9.31 -3.50
C TRP A 57 -7.98 9.76 -2.31
N ARG A 58 -8.39 10.86 -1.70
CA ARG A 58 -7.85 11.32 -0.43
C ARG A 58 -8.93 11.14 0.61
N ILE A 59 -8.66 10.32 1.62
CA ILE A 59 -9.66 9.95 2.61
C ILE A 59 -9.17 10.31 4.02
N LYS A 60 -10.13 10.53 4.91
CA LYS A 60 -9.84 10.91 6.30
C LYS A 60 -9.96 9.75 7.26
N LYS A 61 -10.61 8.67 6.85
CA LYS A 61 -10.88 7.55 7.73
C LYS A 61 -10.79 6.23 6.97
N ALA A 62 -10.09 5.27 7.53
CA ALA A 62 -9.99 3.93 6.96
C ALA A 62 -11.30 3.17 7.14
N ASN A 63 -11.68 2.43 6.12
CA ASN A 63 -12.90 1.66 6.15
C ASN A 63 -12.77 0.49 5.17
N ALA A 64 -13.03 -0.73 5.63
CA ALA A 64 -12.97 -1.92 4.78
C ALA A 64 -13.97 -1.88 3.63
N GLY A 65 -15.01 -1.04 3.72
CA GLY A 65 -15.96 -0.83 2.64
C GLY A 65 -15.45 -0.02 1.47
N PHE A 66 -14.32 0.66 1.61
CA PHE A 66 -13.70 1.34 0.48
C PHE A 66 -13.02 0.33 -0.41
N SER A 67 -13.19 0.50 -1.73
CA SER A 67 -12.57 -0.36 -2.73
C SER A 67 -11.22 0.22 -3.15
N CYS A 68 -10.32 0.40 -2.20
CA CYS A 68 -8.97 0.85 -2.49
C CYS A 68 -8.09 -0.36 -2.75
N GLN A 69 -7.41 -0.39 -3.87
CA GLN A 69 -6.43 -1.44 -4.15
C GLN A 69 -5.11 -1.12 -3.46
N ILE A 70 -4.71 0.15 -3.47
CA ILE A 70 -3.56 0.62 -2.68
C ILE A 70 -4.07 1.65 -1.68
N LEU A 71 -3.70 1.47 -0.42
CA LEU A 71 -3.96 2.46 0.63
C LEU A 71 -2.63 2.90 1.21
N PHE A 72 -2.27 4.16 0.99
CA PHE A 72 -1.11 4.76 1.61
C PHE A 72 -1.55 5.42 2.91
N VAL A 73 -0.91 5.03 4.02
CA VAL A 73 -1.19 5.59 5.34
C VAL A 73 -0.12 6.63 5.66
N SER A 74 -0.54 7.88 5.74
CA SER A 74 0.37 8.99 6.02
C SER A 74 0.96 8.90 7.41
N PRO A 75 2.20 9.40 7.61
CA PRO A 75 2.77 9.49 8.96
C PRO A 75 1.89 10.25 9.95
N SER A 76 1.03 11.16 9.48
CA SER A 76 0.09 11.87 10.36
C SER A 76 -0.87 10.93 11.08
N GLU A 77 -1.05 9.70 10.57
CA GLU A 77 -1.97 8.71 11.14
C GLU A 77 -1.26 7.71 12.05
N GLU A 78 0.02 7.91 12.35
CA GLU A 78 0.79 6.99 13.18
C GLU A 78 0.10 6.65 14.52
N PRO A 79 -0.50 7.61 15.25
CA PRO A 79 -1.16 7.29 16.52
C PRO A 79 -2.37 6.37 16.37
N HIS A 80 -2.87 6.19 15.15
CA HIS A 80 -4.10 5.45 14.89
C HIS A 80 -3.87 4.13 14.15
N LEU A 81 -2.61 3.69 13.99
CA LEU A 81 -2.30 2.54 13.13
C LEU A 81 -3.04 1.26 13.56
N ALA A 82 -3.11 0.98 14.86
CA ALA A 82 -3.79 -0.23 15.32
C ALA A 82 -5.27 -0.24 14.92
N GLN A 83 -5.93 0.90 15.03
CA GLN A 83 -7.33 1.04 14.62
C GLN A 83 -7.47 0.92 13.11
N ILE A 84 -6.54 1.48 12.36
CA ILE A 84 -6.54 1.43 10.91
C ILE A 84 -6.41 -0.01 10.44
N PHE A 85 -5.45 -0.76 10.98
CA PHE A 85 -5.26 -2.15 10.60
C PHE A 85 -6.49 -2.98 10.96
N ALA A 86 -7.10 -2.73 12.12
CA ALA A 86 -8.32 -3.43 12.51
C ALA A 86 -9.49 -3.13 11.55
N SER A 87 -9.60 -1.87 11.11
CA SER A 87 -10.65 -1.44 10.19
C SER A 87 -10.53 -2.08 8.81
N LEU A 88 -9.30 -2.49 8.43
CA LEU A 88 -9.03 -3.02 7.10
C LEU A 88 -9.05 -4.54 7.03
N ARG A 89 -9.35 -5.20 8.14
CA ARG A 89 -9.49 -6.67 8.14
C ARG A 89 -10.52 -7.10 7.12
N GLY A 90 -10.15 -8.10 6.32
CA GLY A 90 -11.02 -8.61 5.27
C GLY A 90 -11.00 -7.78 3.98
N SER A 91 -10.32 -6.64 3.96
CA SER A 91 -10.16 -5.87 2.73
C SER A 91 -9.02 -6.46 1.88
N HIS A 92 -9.04 -6.13 0.59
CA HIS A 92 -7.98 -6.51 -0.34
C HIS A 92 -7.06 -5.32 -0.65
N ALA A 93 -6.89 -4.41 0.31
CA ALA A 93 -6.02 -3.26 0.13
C ALA A 93 -4.57 -3.61 0.40
N LEU A 94 -3.68 -3.15 -0.46
CA LEU A 94 -2.25 -3.17 -0.21
C LEU A 94 -1.93 -1.93 0.64
N VAL A 95 -1.65 -2.14 1.91
CA VAL A 95 -1.45 -1.05 2.87
C VAL A 95 0.02 -0.68 2.92
N ILE A 96 0.32 0.56 2.57
CA ILE A 96 1.68 1.07 2.43
C ILE A 96 1.87 2.26 3.37
N GLY A 97 3.01 2.34 4.02
CA GLY A 97 3.32 3.45 4.92
C GLY A 97 4.80 3.78 4.97
N GLN A 98 5.12 4.83 5.72
CA GLN A 98 6.49 5.32 5.91
C GLN A 98 6.94 5.27 7.37
N THR A 99 6.01 5.03 8.28
CA THR A 99 6.31 4.99 9.71
C THR A 99 7.24 3.82 10.01
N LEU A 100 8.28 4.06 10.79
CA LEU A 100 9.22 3.03 11.17
C LEU A 100 8.49 1.88 11.88
N GLY A 101 8.75 0.66 11.44
CA GLY A 101 8.08 -0.52 11.99
C GLY A 101 6.69 -0.77 11.40
N PHE A 102 6.29 -0.02 10.39
CA PHE A 102 4.97 -0.13 9.79
C PHE A 102 4.69 -1.55 9.27
N ALA A 103 5.65 -2.12 8.55
CA ALA A 103 5.47 -3.46 7.98
C ALA A 103 5.39 -4.53 9.05
N SER A 104 6.25 -4.47 10.07
CA SER A 104 6.22 -5.48 11.14
C SER A 104 5.01 -5.35 12.04
N SER A 105 4.34 -4.20 12.02
CA SER A 105 3.13 -3.94 12.82
C SER A 105 1.85 -4.37 12.12
N GLY A 106 1.92 -4.76 10.87
CA GLY A 106 0.74 -5.23 10.13
C GLY A 106 0.52 -4.61 8.77
N GLY A 107 1.31 -3.61 8.40
CA GLY A 107 1.28 -3.06 7.05
C GLY A 107 1.95 -3.98 6.06
N ALA A 108 1.62 -3.85 4.79
CA ALA A 108 2.19 -4.72 3.76
C ALA A 108 3.55 -4.23 3.29
N ILE A 109 3.69 -2.92 3.09
CA ILE A 109 4.94 -2.34 2.58
C ILE A 109 5.29 -1.11 3.39
N GLU A 110 6.57 -1.00 3.73
CA GLU A 110 7.11 0.16 4.44
C GLU A 110 8.20 0.78 3.59
N PHE A 111 8.07 2.07 3.30
CA PHE A 111 9.15 2.85 2.67
C PHE A 111 10.13 3.31 3.73
N THR A 112 11.40 3.20 3.43
CA THR A 112 12.48 3.74 4.26
C THR A 112 13.39 4.57 3.38
N LEU A 113 13.71 5.78 3.84
CA LEU A 113 14.65 6.64 3.15
C LEU A 113 16.00 6.56 3.86
N GLU A 114 17.05 6.14 3.14
CA GLU A 114 18.43 6.14 3.64
C GLU A 114 19.28 6.98 2.69
N GLY A 115 19.72 8.14 3.17
CA GLY A 115 20.44 9.09 2.32
C GLY A 115 19.56 9.51 1.16
N ASN A 116 20.01 9.27 -0.07
CA ASN A 116 19.27 9.57 -1.29
C ASN A 116 18.56 8.36 -1.86
N HIS A 117 18.56 7.24 -1.15
CA HIS A 117 17.98 6.00 -1.64
C HIS A 117 16.69 5.67 -0.92
N ILE A 118 15.71 5.20 -1.68
CA ILE A 118 14.48 4.66 -1.12
C ILE A 118 14.62 3.16 -1.06
N HIS A 119 14.44 2.62 0.15
CA HIS A 119 14.35 1.19 0.37
C HIS A 119 12.93 0.85 0.77
N PHE A 120 12.52 -0.38 0.55
CA PHE A 120 11.22 -0.79 1.02
C PHE A 120 11.30 -2.18 1.65
N THR A 121 10.45 -2.35 2.65
CA THR A 121 10.31 -3.59 3.41
C THR A 121 8.92 -4.14 3.12
N ILE A 122 8.85 -5.43 2.82
CA ILE A 122 7.57 -6.11 2.57
C ILE A 122 7.33 -7.11 3.68
N ASN A 123 6.07 -7.16 4.14
CA ASN A 123 5.58 -8.19 5.04
C ASN A 123 4.71 -9.16 4.24
N PRO A 124 5.23 -10.34 3.83
CA PRO A 124 4.45 -11.27 3.03
C PRO A 124 3.22 -11.80 3.75
N ASP A 125 3.25 -11.85 5.08
CA ASP A 125 2.09 -12.30 5.86
C ASP A 125 0.92 -11.34 5.67
N ALA A 126 1.19 -10.02 5.68
CA ALA A 126 0.16 -9.02 5.46
C ALA A 126 -0.36 -9.05 4.03
N VAL A 127 0.53 -9.22 3.05
CA VAL A 127 0.14 -9.37 1.64
C VAL A 127 -0.80 -10.55 1.49
N HIS A 128 -0.43 -11.69 2.07
CA HIS A 128 -1.21 -12.91 1.98
C HIS A 128 -2.57 -12.78 2.68
N ARG A 129 -2.60 -12.14 3.86
CA ARG A 129 -3.86 -11.92 4.59
C ARG A 129 -4.84 -11.07 3.79
N ALA A 130 -4.34 -10.13 3.02
CA ALA A 130 -5.20 -9.30 2.16
C ALA A 130 -5.68 -10.03 0.90
N GLY A 131 -5.25 -11.26 0.70
CA GLY A 131 -5.61 -12.03 -0.49
C GLY A 131 -4.83 -11.63 -1.73
N LEU A 132 -3.69 -10.99 -1.54
CA LEU A 132 -2.85 -10.49 -2.62
C LEU A 132 -1.68 -11.42 -2.87
N ARG A 133 -1.03 -11.24 -4.02
CA ARG A 133 0.17 -12.01 -4.37
C ARG A 133 1.24 -11.05 -4.87
N ALA A 134 2.40 -11.09 -4.24
CA ALA A 134 3.55 -10.30 -4.67
C ALA A 134 4.40 -11.10 -5.66
N SER A 135 4.89 -10.45 -6.70
CA SER A 135 5.79 -11.10 -7.65
C SER A 135 7.14 -11.40 -7.01
N SER A 136 7.82 -12.44 -7.49
CA SER A 136 9.16 -12.76 -7.03
C SER A 136 10.16 -11.65 -7.34
N GLN A 137 9.95 -10.91 -8.41
CA GLN A 137 10.80 -9.77 -8.75
C GLN A 137 10.74 -8.68 -7.69
N LEU A 138 9.53 -8.38 -7.20
CA LEU A 138 9.35 -7.40 -6.14
C LEU A 138 9.98 -7.87 -4.83
N LEU A 139 9.75 -9.13 -4.47
CA LEU A 139 10.29 -9.69 -3.24
C LEU A 139 11.82 -9.71 -3.23
N ALA A 140 12.44 -9.90 -4.39
CA ALA A 140 13.90 -9.92 -4.51
C ALA A 140 14.52 -8.55 -4.24
N LEU A 141 13.76 -7.46 -4.42
CA LEU A 141 14.26 -6.10 -4.22
C LEU A 141 14.00 -5.57 -2.81
N ALA A 142 13.18 -6.27 -2.04
CA ALA A 142 12.70 -5.78 -0.76
C ALA A 142 13.44 -6.46 0.40
N LYS A 143 13.48 -5.76 1.53
CA LYS A 143 13.76 -6.40 2.81
C LYS A 143 12.47 -7.10 3.25
N ILE A 144 12.60 -8.31 3.77
CA ILE A 144 11.45 -9.12 4.17
C ILE A 144 11.35 -9.13 5.69
N VAL A 145 10.17 -8.84 6.20
CA VAL A 145 9.83 -8.99 7.62
C VAL A 145 8.53 -9.75 7.73
N HIS A 146 8.30 -10.33 8.89
CA HIS A 146 7.05 -11.02 9.22
C HIS A 146 6.39 -10.33 10.41
N ASP A 147 5.12 -10.64 10.63
CA ASP A 147 4.39 -10.05 11.75
C ASP A 147 5.13 -10.26 13.07
N GLY A 148 5.18 -9.20 13.88
CA GLY A 148 5.78 -9.26 15.20
C GLY A 148 7.29 -9.19 15.24
N GLN A 149 7.97 -9.15 14.10
CA GLN A 149 9.42 -8.97 14.07
C GLN A 149 9.77 -7.51 14.26
N SER A 150 10.83 -7.25 15.04
CA SER A 150 11.37 -5.91 15.11
C SER A 150 12.04 -5.56 13.79
N GLY A 151 11.94 -4.31 13.37
CA GLY A 151 12.47 -3.87 12.09
C GLY A 151 13.96 -4.08 11.90
N GLY A 152 14.71 -4.15 12.98
CA GLY A 152 16.14 -4.38 12.93
C GLY A 152 16.56 -5.79 13.28
N GLY A 153 15.61 -6.65 13.62
CA GLY A 153 15.89 -7.97 14.13
C GLY A 153 16.04 -9.04 13.10
N GLY A 154 16.27 -8.66 11.93
CA GLY A 154 16.31 -9.50 10.76
C GLY A 154 16.79 -10.84 10.81
#